data_c00c16304c286e45255aa4db88a3dfb2
#
_entry.id   c00c16304c286e45255aa4db88a3dfb2
#
_cell.length_a   1.000
_cell.length_b   1.000
_cell.length_c   1.000
_cell.angle_alpha   90.00
_cell.angle_beta   90.00
_cell.angle_gamma   90.00
#
_symmetry.space_group_name_H-M   'P 1'
#
loop_
_entity.id
_entity.type
_entity.pdbx_description
1 polymer ?
#
loop_
_entity_poly.entity_id
_entity_poly.type
_entity_poly.pdbx_seq_one_letter_code
_entity_poly.pdbx_strand_id
1 'polypeptide(L)'
;MIAPPGPFVGIRTIGYLGDKQVGSGPETADWRIKMVPIGNNPLSNRVYAIACASGAGGTPQAKPKPRSSSGSGIVVDDVGDVLTDNHVVDHCKSLTVKTSNSKPLVATGAATDPKNDLAILKIAYDVPLGDPAYFRSQSQPARLGEEVGVIGYPLPGLLSSEPKATFGQVNSVAGYNNRYTLLQISAPVQPGNSGGPVLDQSGQVIGVVVSQASLAVAAIVGNVPQNVNFAIRGEVTQIFLAARGIKITTGRRRQPLSTEQIAAVGLKSTVFVQCSAE
;
A
#
# COMPACT_ATOMS: atom_id res chain seq x y z
N MET A 1 -12.32 -22.04 15.91
CA MET A 1 -11.03 -22.24 15.23
C MET A 1 -11.34 -22.29 13.74
N ILE A 2 -10.89 -21.32 12.97
CA ILE A 2 -11.10 -21.28 11.51
C ILE A 2 -9.87 -21.93 10.89
N ALA A 3 -10.05 -23.00 10.13
CA ALA A 3 -8.96 -23.67 9.46
C ALA A 3 -8.41 -22.82 8.30
N PRO A 4 -7.09 -22.78 8.06
CA PRO A 4 -6.52 -22.06 6.93
C PRO A 4 -6.88 -22.70 5.59
N PRO A 5 -6.93 -21.96 4.48
CA PRO A 5 -7.21 -22.50 3.16
C PRO A 5 -6.02 -23.30 2.63
N GLY A 6 -6.24 -24.56 2.30
CA GLY A 6 -5.29 -25.48 1.68
C GLY A 6 -5.90 -26.87 1.53
N PRO A 7 -5.34 -27.76 0.71
CA PRO A 7 -5.83 -29.11 0.62
C PRO A 7 -5.55 -29.83 1.94
N PHE A 8 -6.62 -30.08 2.69
CA PHE A 8 -6.53 -30.84 3.93
C PHE A 8 -6.39 -32.34 3.60
N VAL A 9 -5.21 -32.87 3.77
CA VAL A 9 -4.98 -34.32 3.76
C VAL A 9 -4.74 -34.72 5.22
N GLY A 10 -5.66 -35.44 5.80
CA GLY A 10 -5.46 -36.12 7.06
C GLY A 10 -5.79 -35.40 8.36
N ILE A 11 -6.54 -34.29 8.34
CA ILE A 11 -6.92 -33.60 9.57
C ILE A 11 -8.44 -33.63 9.76
N ARG A 12 -8.89 -34.21 10.88
CA ARG A 12 -10.27 -34.01 11.34
C ARG A 12 -10.42 -32.63 11.91
N THR A 13 -11.20 -31.77 11.26
CA THR A 13 -11.51 -30.46 11.78
C THR A 13 -12.84 -30.51 12.53
N ILE A 14 -12.82 -30.16 13.80
CA ILE A 14 -14.03 -29.97 14.61
C ILE A 14 -14.25 -28.47 14.72
N GLY A 15 -15.36 -27.99 14.16
CA GLY A 15 -15.74 -26.59 14.29
C GLY A 15 -16.59 -26.38 15.56
N TYR A 16 -16.27 -25.33 16.30
CA TYR A 16 -17.05 -24.88 17.45
C TYR A 16 -17.51 -23.46 17.22
N LEU A 17 -18.74 -23.19 17.63
CA LEU A 17 -19.28 -21.85 17.67
C LEU A 17 -19.75 -21.62 19.13
N GLY A 18 -18.96 -20.85 19.89
CA GLY A 18 -19.09 -20.84 21.36
C GLY A 18 -18.76 -22.22 21.92
N ASP A 19 -19.55 -22.71 22.86
CA ASP A 19 -19.36 -24.00 23.52
C ASP A 19 -20.03 -25.19 22.79
N LYS A 20 -20.57 -24.98 21.60
CA LYS A 20 -21.28 -26.03 20.83
C LYS A 20 -20.47 -26.48 19.62
N GLN A 21 -20.32 -27.78 19.48
CA GLN A 21 -19.78 -28.37 18.27
C GLN A 21 -20.75 -28.16 17.11
N VAL A 22 -20.30 -27.55 16.02
CA VAL A 22 -21.13 -27.23 14.86
C VAL A 22 -20.93 -28.17 13.66
N GLY A 23 -19.90 -29.02 13.71
CA GLY A 23 -19.68 -30.04 12.69
C GLY A 23 -18.46 -30.92 12.95
N SER A 24 -18.53 -32.17 12.54
CA SER A 24 -17.41 -33.10 12.43
C SER A 24 -17.68 -34.03 11.24
N GLY A 25 -16.63 -34.37 10.50
CA GLY A 25 -16.82 -35.28 9.37
C GLY A 25 -15.54 -35.94 8.89
N PRO A 26 -15.63 -36.96 8.03
CA PRO A 26 -14.48 -37.65 7.47
C PRO A 26 -13.70 -36.77 6.47
N GLU A 27 -12.44 -37.10 6.25
CA GLU A 27 -11.43 -36.34 5.49
C GLU A 27 -11.83 -35.96 4.05
N THR A 28 -12.83 -36.61 3.47
CA THR A 28 -13.26 -36.44 2.09
C THR A 28 -14.66 -35.84 1.94
N ALA A 29 -15.25 -35.34 3.01
CA ALA A 29 -16.62 -34.82 2.98
C ALA A 29 -16.67 -33.40 2.40
N ASP A 30 -17.65 -33.19 1.52
CA ASP A 30 -18.02 -31.87 1.00
C ASP A 30 -18.72 -31.08 2.12
N TRP A 31 -18.01 -30.13 2.70
CA TRP A 31 -18.48 -29.38 3.87
C TRP A 31 -19.39 -28.22 3.47
N ARG A 32 -20.65 -28.35 3.75
CA ARG A 32 -21.59 -27.22 3.71
C ARG A 32 -21.76 -26.69 5.12
N ILE A 33 -21.17 -25.55 5.41
CA ILE A 33 -21.42 -24.85 6.66
C ILE A 33 -22.80 -24.22 6.61
N LYS A 34 -23.77 -24.79 7.33
CA LYS A 34 -25.07 -24.17 7.52
C LYS A 34 -24.96 -23.16 8.66
N MET A 35 -25.08 -21.89 8.32
CA MET A 35 -25.02 -20.81 9.27
C MET A 35 -26.29 -20.78 10.14
N VAL A 36 -26.12 -20.81 11.43
CA VAL A 36 -27.22 -20.60 12.40
C VAL A 36 -27.02 -19.22 13.01
N PRO A 37 -28.05 -18.35 13.01
CA PRO A 37 -27.92 -17.02 13.64
C PRO A 37 -27.67 -17.16 15.15
N ILE A 38 -26.63 -16.49 15.65
CA ILE A 38 -26.33 -16.44 17.08
C ILE A 38 -26.88 -15.13 17.63
N GLY A 39 -28.07 -15.22 18.23
CA GLY A 39 -28.67 -14.12 18.98
C GLY A 39 -29.07 -12.88 18.18
N ASN A 40 -29.80 -11.97 18.86
CA ASN A 40 -30.34 -10.74 18.26
C ASN A 40 -29.37 -9.56 18.20
N ASN A 41 -28.07 -9.79 18.15
CA ASN A 41 -27.10 -8.70 18.04
C ASN A 41 -26.80 -8.41 16.55
N PRO A 42 -27.10 -7.21 16.04
CA PRO A 42 -26.88 -6.86 14.63
C PRO A 42 -25.43 -6.92 14.17
N LEU A 43 -24.45 -6.95 15.08
CA LEU A 43 -23.03 -7.13 14.75
C LEU A 43 -22.63 -8.60 14.59
N SER A 44 -23.40 -9.56 15.13
CA SER A 44 -23.13 -11.00 15.00
C SER A 44 -23.61 -11.61 13.68
N ASN A 45 -24.38 -10.87 12.88
CA ASN A 45 -24.93 -11.35 11.61
C ASN A 45 -23.96 -11.21 10.41
N ARG A 46 -22.72 -10.75 10.63
CA ARG A 46 -21.69 -10.72 9.61
C ARG A 46 -20.70 -11.86 9.77
N VAL A 47 -21.15 -13.08 9.77
CA VAL A 47 -20.29 -14.23 9.62
C VAL A 47 -20.14 -14.53 8.13
N TYR A 48 -18.93 -14.38 7.60
CA TYR A 48 -18.66 -14.71 6.20
C TYR A 48 -18.60 -16.22 6.05
N ALA A 49 -19.49 -16.79 5.23
CA ALA A 49 -19.37 -18.17 4.80
C ALA A 49 -18.17 -18.28 3.86
N ILE A 50 -17.11 -18.94 4.31
CA ILE A 50 -16.07 -19.43 3.39
C ILE A 50 -16.57 -20.77 2.88
N ALA A 51 -17.21 -20.79 1.71
CA ALA A 51 -17.59 -22.00 1.03
C ALA A 51 -16.33 -22.55 0.34
N CYS A 52 -15.76 -23.64 0.83
CA CYS A 52 -14.85 -24.46 0.05
C CYS A 52 -15.69 -25.38 -0.83
N ALA A 53 -15.94 -25.00 -2.07
CA ALA A 53 -16.57 -25.87 -3.05
C ALA A 53 -15.47 -26.76 -3.65
N SER A 54 -15.35 -27.99 -3.15
CA SER A 54 -14.73 -29.08 -3.89
C SER A 54 -15.83 -29.82 -4.65
N GLY A 55 -16.07 -29.50 -5.88
CA GLY A 55 -17.06 -30.17 -6.69
C GLY A 55 -16.77 -29.91 -8.16
N ALA A 56 -16.55 -30.95 -8.92
CA ALA A 56 -16.49 -30.94 -10.37
C ALA A 56 -17.82 -30.40 -10.93
N GLY A 57 -17.86 -29.15 -11.19
CA GLY A 57 -18.92 -28.39 -11.79
C GLY A 57 -18.39 -26.98 -11.94
N GLY A 58 -17.49 -26.78 -12.94
CA GLY A 58 -16.92 -25.48 -13.21
C GLY A 58 -18.02 -24.49 -13.58
N THR A 59 -18.50 -23.74 -12.59
CA THR A 59 -18.99 -22.40 -12.88
C THR A 59 -17.80 -21.66 -13.48
N PRO A 60 -17.95 -21.02 -14.65
CA PRO A 60 -16.90 -20.22 -15.20
C PRO A 60 -16.50 -19.23 -14.09
N GLN A 61 -15.24 -19.31 -13.63
CA GLN A 61 -14.69 -18.24 -12.81
C GLN A 61 -14.89 -16.96 -13.62
N ALA A 62 -15.81 -16.12 -13.17
CA ALA A 62 -15.96 -14.81 -13.75
C ALA A 62 -14.56 -14.20 -13.70
N LYS A 63 -14.00 -13.88 -14.88
CA LYS A 63 -12.72 -13.16 -14.98
C LYS A 63 -12.82 -12.01 -13.96
N PRO A 64 -11.85 -11.86 -13.08
CA PRO A 64 -11.93 -10.79 -12.10
C PRO A 64 -12.22 -9.49 -12.87
N LYS A 65 -13.32 -8.83 -12.51
CA LYS A 65 -13.65 -7.54 -13.11
C LYS A 65 -12.43 -6.65 -12.94
N PRO A 66 -11.97 -6.00 -14.01
CA PRO A 66 -10.88 -5.05 -13.90
C PRO A 66 -11.21 -4.07 -12.77
N ARG A 67 -10.34 -3.98 -11.78
CA ARG A 67 -10.56 -3.12 -10.61
C ARG A 67 -9.77 -1.85 -10.83
N SER A 68 -10.46 -0.71 -10.88
CA SER A 68 -9.80 0.57 -10.75
C SER A 68 -9.09 0.64 -9.40
N SER A 69 -7.85 1.08 -9.40
CA SER A 69 -7.05 1.31 -8.20
C SER A 69 -6.62 2.77 -8.13
N SER A 70 -6.20 3.21 -6.96
CA SER A 70 -5.68 4.54 -6.77
C SER A 70 -4.63 4.56 -5.68
N GLY A 71 -3.74 5.51 -5.78
CA GLY A 71 -2.64 5.69 -4.83
C GLY A 71 -2.12 7.11 -4.87
N SER A 72 -0.99 7.28 -4.25
CA SER A 72 -0.18 8.49 -4.28
C SER A 72 1.04 8.28 -5.15
N GLY A 73 1.71 9.36 -5.53
CA GLY A 73 2.96 9.32 -6.26
C GLY A 73 3.85 10.49 -5.86
N ILE A 74 5.10 10.43 -6.27
CA ILE A 74 6.13 11.41 -5.99
C ILE A 74 6.70 11.90 -7.30
N VAL A 75 6.63 13.22 -7.57
CA VAL A 75 7.35 13.84 -8.68
C VAL A 75 8.85 13.74 -8.38
N VAL A 76 9.63 13.11 -9.27
CA VAL A 76 11.04 12.79 -8.98
C VAL A 76 12.04 13.62 -9.77
N ASP A 77 11.61 14.25 -10.86
CA ASP A 77 12.49 15.09 -11.70
C ASP A 77 11.73 16.26 -12.36
N ASP A 78 12.45 17.14 -13.03
CA ASP A 78 11.93 18.34 -13.70
C ASP A 78 11.17 18.02 -14.99
N VAL A 79 11.30 16.78 -15.52
CA VAL A 79 10.52 16.34 -16.69
C VAL A 79 9.20 15.70 -16.29
N GLY A 80 8.93 15.60 -14.97
CA GLY A 80 7.64 15.21 -14.39
C GLY A 80 7.42 13.72 -14.33
N ASP A 81 8.48 12.95 -14.27
CA ASP A 81 8.36 11.52 -13.95
C ASP A 81 7.79 11.33 -12.55
N VAL A 82 6.87 10.38 -12.40
CA VAL A 82 6.19 10.12 -11.13
C VAL A 82 6.49 8.72 -10.65
N LEU A 83 7.12 8.64 -9.48
CA LEU A 83 7.33 7.39 -8.75
C LEU A 83 6.07 7.01 -7.97
N THR A 84 5.68 5.74 -8.00
CA THR A 84 4.58 5.17 -7.22
C THR A 84 4.84 3.69 -6.94
N ASP A 85 3.89 3.00 -6.30
CA ASP A 85 3.97 1.56 -6.12
C ASP A 85 3.49 0.80 -7.37
N ASN A 86 4.10 -0.36 -7.64
CA ASN A 86 3.71 -1.23 -8.75
C ASN A 86 2.24 -1.67 -8.64
N HIS A 87 1.78 -2.07 -7.45
CA HIS A 87 0.41 -2.53 -7.26
C HIS A 87 -0.65 -1.45 -7.53
N VAL A 88 -0.28 -0.16 -7.51
CA VAL A 88 -1.17 0.95 -7.88
C VAL A 88 -1.41 1.01 -9.37
N VAL A 89 -0.44 0.58 -10.18
CA VAL A 89 -0.45 0.70 -11.65
C VAL A 89 -0.58 -0.63 -12.36
N ASP A 90 -0.61 -1.73 -11.63
CA ASP A 90 -0.67 -3.07 -12.20
C ASP A 90 -2.02 -3.33 -12.89
N HIS A 91 -1.96 -3.92 -14.10
CA HIS A 91 -3.13 -4.24 -14.93
C HIS A 91 -4.01 -3.05 -15.32
N CYS A 92 -3.47 -1.82 -15.35
CA CYS A 92 -4.19 -0.64 -15.79
C CYS A 92 -4.29 -0.53 -17.32
N LYS A 93 -5.45 -0.15 -17.83
CA LYS A 93 -5.62 0.26 -19.24
C LYS A 93 -5.29 1.73 -19.43
N SER A 94 -5.63 2.55 -18.47
CA SER A 94 -5.24 3.97 -18.46
C SER A 94 -4.78 4.40 -17.07
N LEU A 95 -3.80 5.27 -17.05
CA LEU A 95 -3.22 5.86 -15.86
C LEU A 95 -3.33 7.37 -15.95
N THR A 96 -3.81 7.99 -14.88
CA THR A 96 -3.83 9.45 -14.76
C THR A 96 -3.18 9.89 -13.47
N VAL A 97 -2.59 11.08 -13.52
CA VAL A 97 -1.92 11.72 -12.39
C VAL A 97 -2.47 13.14 -12.24
N LYS A 98 -2.72 13.59 -11.02
CA LYS A 98 -3.11 14.97 -10.75
C LYS A 98 -2.56 15.46 -9.40
N THR A 99 -2.34 16.76 -9.29
CA THR A 99 -2.22 17.47 -8.00
C THR A 99 -3.62 17.83 -7.48
N SER A 100 -3.73 18.34 -6.25
CA SER A 100 -5.01 18.84 -5.70
C SER A 100 -5.67 19.90 -6.59
N ASN A 101 -4.88 20.71 -7.27
CA ASN A 101 -5.35 21.88 -8.03
C ASN A 101 -5.27 21.73 -9.55
N SER A 102 -4.91 20.54 -10.07
CA SER A 102 -4.73 20.32 -11.51
C SER A 102 -5.81 19.42 -12.11
N LYS A 103 -5.99 19.52 -13.43
CA LYS A 103 -6.72 18.50 -14.19
C LYS A 103 -5.90 17.22 -14.25
N PRO A 104 -6.55 16.04 -14.33
CA PRO A 104 -5.83 14.80 -14.55
C PRO A 104 -5.01 14.82 -15.83
N LEU A 105 -3.74 14.42 -15.76
CA LEU A 105 -2.83 14.22 -16.87
C LEU A 105 -2.68 12.73 -17.14
N VAL A 106 -2.62 12.35 -18.41
CA VAL A 106 -2.48 10.93 -18.79
C VAL A 106 -1.01 10.52 -18.71
N ALA A 107 -0.74 9.39 -18.07
CA ALA A 107 0.58 8.76 -18.12
C ALA A 107 0.73 7.99 -19.43
N THR A 108 1.87 8.17 -20.10
CA THR A 108 2.16 7.58 -21.42
C THR A 108 2.90 6.26 -21.35
N GLY A 109 3.37 5.89 -20.18
CA GLY A 109 4.07 4.64 -19.97
C GLY A 109 4.43 4.44 -18.51
N ALA A 110 4.72 3.18 -18.17
CA ALA A 110 5.19 2.81 -16.85
C ALA A 110 6.34 1.80 -16.97
N ALA A 111 7.39 1.98 -16.15
CA ALA A 111 8.40 0.97 -15.93
C ALA A 111 8.27 0.47 -14.49
N THR A 112 8.24 -0.85 -14.29
CA THR A 112 7.89 -1.45 -13.01
C THR A 112 8.99 -2.32 -12.43
N ASP A 113 8.97 -2.51 -11.13
CA ASP A 113 9.71 -3.52 -10.35
C ASP A 113 8.74 -4.21 -9.39
N PRO A 114 8.05 -5.28 -9.83
CA PRO A 114 7.10 -5.99 -8.99
C PRO A 114 7.72 -6.60 -7.72
N LYS A 115 9.04 -6.90 -7.75
CA LYS A 115 9.73 -7.49 -6.60
C LYS A 115 9.84 -6.52 -5.43
N ASN A 116 10.10 -5.25 -5.73
CA ASN A 116 10.22 -4.18 -4.73
C ASN A 116 8.95 -3.32 -4.66
N ASP A 117 7.92 -3.66 -5.44
CA ASP A 117 6.65 -2.92 -5.51
C ASP A 117 6.81 -1.45 -5.92
N LEU A 118 7.67 -1.19 -6.91
CA LEU A 118 7.94 0.17 -7.42
C LEU A 118 7.52 0.31 -8.88
N ALA A 119 7.06 1.50 -9.25
CA ALA A 119 6.78 1.89 -10.62
C ALA A 119 7.18 3.36 -10.86
N ILE A 120 7.59 3.66 -12.09
CA ILE A 120 7.79 5.02 -12.57
C ILE A 120 6.85 5.30 -13.74
N LEU A 121 6.11 6.38 -13.68
CA LEU A 121 5.19 6.84 -14.71
C LEU A 121 5.82 7.96 -15.50
N LYS A 122 5.69 7.90 -16.84
CA LYS A 122 6.04 8.98 -17.75
C LYS A 122 4.81 9.80 -18.04
N ILE A 123 4.89 11.09 -17.80
CA ILE A 123 3.79 12.01 -18.08
C ILE A 123 4.15 12.84 -19.30
N ALA A 124 3.31 12.76 -20.34
CA ALA A 124 3.50 13.59 -21.55
C ALA A 124 2.79 14.92 -21.35
N TYR A 125 3.55 16.00 -21.13
CA TYR A 125 2.94 17.33 -21.02
C TYR A 125 3.97 18.46 -20.98
N ASP A 126 3.44 19.68 -21.15
CA ASP A 126 4.19 20.93 -21.13
C ASP A 126 3.98 21.76 -19.85
N VAL A 127 3.36 21.17 -18.82
CA VAL A 127 3.00 21.86 -17.57
C VAL A 127 3.59 21.10 -16.37
N PRO A 128 4.34 21.76 -15.46
CA PRO A 128 4.89 21.12 -14.28
C PRO A 128 3.81 20.55 -13.37
N LEU A 129 3.95 19.29 -12.96
CA LEU A 129 3.08 18.62 -11.96
C LEU A 129 3.31 19.14 -10.55
N GLY A 130 4.50 19.66 -10.28
CA GLY A 130 4.94 20.12 -8.96
C GLY A 130 6.45 20.21 -8.90
N ASP A 131 6.98 20.52 -7.71
CA ASP A 131 8.42 20.55 -7.50
C ASP A 131 8.94 19.11 -7.32
N PRO A 132 10.07 18.73 -7.95
CA PRO A 132 10.68 17.43 -7.70
C PRO A 132 11.06 17.24 -6.24
N ALA A 133 10.83 16.02 -5.73
CA ALA A 133 11.20 15.69 -4.36
C ALA A 133 12.72 15.59 -4.18
N TYR A 134 13.20 16.04 -3.04
CA TYR A 134 14.58 15.81 -2.62
C TYR A 134 14.69 14.48 -1.89
N PHE A 135 15.60 13.63 -2.32
CA PHE A 135 15.89 12.36 -1.65
C PHE A 135 17.07 12.53 -0.68
N ARG A 136 17.00 11.85 0.44
CA ARG A 136 18.13 11.82 1.37
C ARG A 136 19.25 10.98 0.79
N SER A 137 20.50 11.47 0.96
CA SER A 137 21.69 10.74 0.50
C SER A 137 21.75 9.33 1.09
N GLN A 138 22.10 8.34 0.27
CA GLN A 138 22.27 6.94 0.69
C GLN A 138 23.33 6.76 1.78
N SER A 139 24.28 7.71 1.90
CA SER A 139 25.26 7.72 3.00
C SER A 139 24.66 8.02 4.37
N GLN A 140 23.38 8.40 4.42
CA GLN A 140 22.64 8.72 5.64
C GLN A 140 21.34 7.90 5.73
N PRO A 141 21.42 6.58 5.98
CA PRO A 141 20.26 5.72 6.03
C PRO A 141 19.29 6.12 7.15
N ALA A 142 18.03 5.70 7.03
CA ALA A 142 17.01 5.90 8.06
C ALA A 142 17.42 5.19 9.36
N ARG A 143 17.13 5.81 10.49
CA ARG A 143 17.51 5.33 11.83
C ARG A 143 16.30 5.06 12.69
N LEU A 144 16.42 4.08 13.58
CA LEU A 144 15.40 3.79 14.60
C LEU A 144 15.08 5.03 15.43
N GLY A 145 13.79 5.31 15.66
CA GLY A 145 13.31 6.45 16.43
C GLY A 145 13.31 7.78 15.68
N GLU A 146 13.71 7.79 14.41
CA GLU A 146 13.71 8.99 13.57
C GLU A 146 12.28 9.42 13.25
N GLU A 147 11.94 10.70 13.47
CA GLU A 147 10.62 11.26 13.14
C GLU A 147 10.42 11.33 11.63
N VAL A 148 9.19 10.99 11.21
CA VAL A 148 8.80 10.96 9.81
C VAL A 148 7.41 11.54 9.58
N GLY A 149 7.24 12.16 8.40
CA GLY A 149 5.95 12.56 7.86
C GLY A 149 5.59 11.74 6.63
N VAL A 150 4.33 11.35 6.50
CA VAL A 150 3.77 10.69 5.31
C VAL A 150 2.77 11.65 4.67
N ILE A 151 2.90 11.88 3.36
CA ILE A 151 1.97 12.68 2.59
C ILE A 151 1.31 11.79 1.53
N GLY A 152 -0.01 11.92 1.36
CA GLY A 152 -0.72 11.11 0.37
C GLY A 152 -2.20 11.40 0.29
N TYR A 153 -2.91 10.60 -0.53
CA TYR A 153 -4.33 10.71 -0.81
C TYR A 153 -5.09 9.47 -0.27
N PRO A 154 -5.24 9.35 1.07
CA PRO A 154 -5.89 8.17 1.65
C PRO A 154 -7.38 8.12 1.35
N LEU A 155 -7.90 6.90 1.11
CA LEU A 155 -9.32 6.59 0.95
C LEU A 155 -10.04 7.54 -0.03
N PRO A 156 -9.57 7.65 -1.30
CA PRO A 156 -10.20 8.51 -2.27
C PRO A 156 -11.65 8.10 -2.52
N GLY A 157 -12.53 9.09 -2.64
CA GLY A 157 -13.98 8.87 -2.77
C GLY A 157 -14.72 8.69 -1.43
N LEU A 158 -14.02 8.42 -0.32
CA LEU A 158 -14.60 8.36 1.02
C LEU A 158 -14.22 9.60 1.84
N LEU A 159 -12.97 10.02 1.76
CA LEU A 159 -12.48 11.25 2.38
C LEU A 159 -12.41 12.37 1.34
N SER A 160 -12.02 13.58 1.78
CA SER A 160 -11.81 14.70 0.84
C SER A 160 -10.75 14.36 -0.20
N SER A 161 -10.85 14.97 -1.40
CA SER A 161 -9.89 14.80 -2.49
C SER A 161 -8.53 15.47 -2.24
N GLU A 162 -8.41 16.19 -1.12
CA GLU A 162 -7.18 16.86 -0.71
C GLU A 162 -6.18 15.86 -0.13
N PRO A 163 -4.87 16.07 -0.34
CA PRO A 163 -3.83 15.25 0.28
C PRO A 163 -3.84 15.44 1.80
N LYS A 164 -3.35 14.44 2.51
CA LYS A 164 -3.27 14.41 3.96
C LYS A 164 -1.85 14.15 4.42
N ALA A 165 -1.48 14.76 5.54
CA ALA A 165 -0.23 14.53 6.23
C ALA A 165 -0.48 13.74 7.51
N THR A 166 0.31 12.70 7.75
CA THR A 166 0.37 11.98 9.03
C THR A 166 1.81 11.89 9.50
N PHE A 167 2.01 11.86 10.81
CA PHE A 167 3.34 11.90 11.41
C PHE A 167 3.54 10.72 12.36
N GLY A 168 4.78 10.29 12.51
CA GLY A 168 5.19 9.20 13.37
C GLY A 168 6.71 9.05 13.40
N GLN A 169 7.18 7.83 13.59
CA GLN A 169 8.60 7.53 13.72
C GLN A 169 8.95 6.26 12.95
N VAL A 170 10.24 6.07 12.67
CA VAL A 170 10.79 4.79 12.21
C VAL A 170 10.86 3.85 13.40
N ASN A 171 10.00 2.82 13.41
CA ASN A 171 9.92 1.84 14.48
C ASN A 171 10.82 0.63 14.27
N SER A 172 11.21 0.37 13.01
CA SER A 172 12.21 -0.65 12.66
C SER A 172 12.87 -0.30 11.31
N VAL A 173 14.15 -0.61 11.20
CA VAL A 173 14.90 -0.50 9.95
C VAL A 173 14.82 -1.77 9.09
N ALA A 174 13.94 -2.70 9.45
CA ALA A 174 13.54 -3.86 8.67
C ALA A 174 12.02 -4.01 8.73
N GLY A 175 11.43 -4.50 7.67
CA GLY A 175 10.00 -4.81 7.60
C GLY A 175 9.66 -6.19 8.15
N TYR A 176 8.41 -6.63 7.96
CA TYR A 176 7.95 -7.96 8.33
C TYR A 176 8.83 -9.06 7.70
N ASN A 177 8.98 -10.19 8.40
CA ASN A 177 9.87 -11.29 8.00
C ASN A 177 11.32 -10.85 7.73
N ASN A 178 11.83 -9.86 8.47
CA ASN A 178 13.18 -9.31 8.33
C ASN A 178 13.49 -8.79 6.91
N ARG A 179 12.51 -8.28 6.19
CA ARG A 179 12.74 -7.67 4.87
C ARG A 179 13.48 -6.34 5.01
N TYR A 180 14.78 -6.35 4.73
CA TYR A 180 15.65 -5.16 4.81
C TYR A 180 15.42 -4.13 3.69
N THR A 181 14.54 -4.43 2.71
CA THR A 181 14.08 -3.47 1.71
C THR A 181 12.97 -2.54 2.23
N LEU A 182 12.44 -2.82 3.41
CA LEU A 182 11.36 -2.08 4.05
C LEU A 182 11.81 -1.42 5.35
N LEU A 183 11.17 -0.30 5.66
CA LEU A 183 11.11 0.33 6.99
C LEU A 183 9.75 0.03 7.60
N GLN A 184 9.70 -0.13 8.93
CA GLN A 184 8.45 -0.05 9.67
C GLN A 184 8.31 1.35 10.29
N ILE A 185 7.14 1.94 10.15
CA ILE A 185 6.83 3.30 10.66
C ILE A 185 5.54 3.28 11.49
N SER A 186 5.43 4.20 12.44
CA SER A 186 4.21 4.40 13.23
C SER A 186 3.26 5.45 12.65
N ALA A 187 3.70 6.25 11.68
CA ALA A 187 2.83 7.20 11.00
C ALA A 187 1.60 6.46 10.44
N PRO A 188 0.36 6.89 10.72
CA PRO A 188 -0.85 6.23 10.23
C PRO A 188 -0.89 6.21 8.71
N VAL A 189 -1.13 5.02 8.13
CA VAL A 189 -1.23 4.79 6.70
C VAL A 189 -2.55 4.11 6.38
N GLN A 190 -3.20 4.54 5.31
CA GLN A 190 -4.45 3.98 4.81
C GLN A 190 -4.32 3.63 3.31
N PRO A 191 -5.20 2.77 2.76
CA PRO A 191 -5.30 2.58 1.31
C PRO A 191 -5.41 3.92 0.59
N GLY A 192 -4.60 4.11 -0.46
CA GLY A 192 -4.44 5.37 -1.18
C GLY A 192 -3.18 6.16 -0.80
N ASN A 193 -2.55 5.91 0.36
CA ASN A 193 -1.23 6.46 0.66
C ASN A 193 -0.09 5.73 -0.07
N SER A 194 -0.33 4.51 -0.60
CA SER A 194 0.63 3.72 -1.38
C SER A 194 1.26 4.56 -2.49
N GLY A 195 2.58 4.52 -2.60
CA GLY A 195 3.37 5.31 -3.55
C GLY A 195 3.70 6.73 -3.07
N GLY A 196 3.13 7.19 -1.97
CA GLY A 196 3.43 8.51 -1.39
C GLY A 196 4.77 8.55 -0.63
N PRO A 197 5.35 9.75 -0.44
CA PRO A 197 6.63 9.92 0.23
C PRO A 197 6.54 9.70 1.75
N VAL A 198 7.59 9.08 2.29
CA VAL A 198 7.97 9.18 3.70
C VAL A 198 9.11 10.19 3.78
N LEU A 199 8.87 11.28 4.47
CA LEU A 199 9.78 12.41 4.61
C LEU A 199 10.44 12.41 5.99
N ASP A 200 11.73 12.75 6.03
CA ASP A 200 12.43 13.03 7.28
C ASP A 200 12.14 14.46 7.78
N GLN A 201 12.70 14.81 8.94
CA GLN A 201 12.59 16.15 9.51
C GLN A 201 13.18 17.28 8.66
N SER A 202 13.94 16.95 7.60
CA SER A 202 14.47 17.94 6.63
C SER A 202 13.58 18.05 5.38
N GLY A 203 12.44 17.33 5.33
CA GLY A 203 11.56 17.26 4.17
C GLY A 203 12.13 16.41 3.03
N GLN A 204 13.11 15.55 3.30
CA GLN A 204 13.73 14.69 2.30
C GLN A 204 13.10 13.29 2.30
N VAL A 205 12.91 12.72 1.10
CA VAL A 205 12.35 11.36 0.95
C VAL A 205 13.33 10.33 1.48
N ILE A 206 12.88 9.52 2.44
CA ILE A 206 13.60 8.38 3.01
C ILE A 206 12.93 7.05 2.71
N GLY A 207 11.75 7.08 2.11
CA GLY A 207 11.01 5.89 1.71
C GLY A 207 9.75 6.21 0.93
N VAL A 208 9.12 5.15 0.41
CA VAL A 208 7.85 5.17 -0.31
C VAL A 208 6.85 4.28 0.44
N VAL A 209 5.67 4.80 0.74
CA VAL A 209 4.64 4.09 1.53
C VAL A 209 4.10 2.88 0.80
N VAL A 210 3.98 1.74 1.48
CA VAL A 210 3.36 0.51 0.98
C VAL A 210 2.23 0.07 1.91
N SER A 211 0.99 0.46 1.63
CA SER A 211 -0.16 0.09 2.46
C SER A 211 -0.52 -1.41 2.37
N GLN A 212 -0.24 -2.08 1.25
CA GLN A 212 -0.47 -3.52 1.11
C GLN A 212 0.36 -4.37 2.08
N ALA A 213 1.56 -3.92 2.45
CA ALA A 213 2.39 -4.63 3.42
C ALA A 213 1.73 -4.67 4.80
N SER A 214 1.04 -3.60 5.21
CA SER A 214 0.27 -3.56 6.46
C SER A 214 -0.93 -4.51 6.42
N LEU A 215 -1.61 -4.61 5.27
CA LEU A 215 -2.72 -5.55 5.06
C LEU A 215 -2.24 -7.01 5.07
N ALA A 216 -1.05 -7.30 4.52
CA ALA A 216 -0.46 -8.64 4.56
C ALA A 216 -0.18 -9.08 6.01
N VAL A 217 0.36 -8.19 6.85
CA VAL A 217 0.56 -8.47 8.29
C VAL A 217 -0.78 -8.69 8.99
N ALA A 218 -1.78 -7.84 8.72
CA ALA A 218 -3.13 -7.99 9.29
C ALA A 218 -3.75 -9.36 8.97
N ALA A 219 -3.56 -9.86 7.75
CA ALA A 219 -4.04 -11.19 7.35
C ALA A 219 -3.35 -12.33 8.12
N ILE A 220 -2.07 -12.18 8.50
CA ILE A 220 -1.32 -13.17 9.26
C ILE A 220 -1.75 -13.18 10.73
N VAL A 221 -1.92 -12.01 11.35
CA VAL A 221 -2.22 -11.91 12.79
C VAL A 221 -3.72 -11.90 13.11
N GLY A 222 -4.59 -11.89 12.08
CA GLY A 222 -6.04 -11.95 12.21
C GLY A 222 -6.72 -10.63 12.63
N ASN A 223 -5.96 -9.56 12.79
CA ASN A 223 -6.47 -8.21 13.05
C ASN A 223 -5.54 -7.16 12.41
N VAL A 224 -6.00 -5.91 12.33
CA VAL A 224 -5.15 -4.80 11.85
C VAL A 224 -4.32 -4.28 13.01
N PRO A 225 -2.99 -4.52 13.03
CA PRO A 225 -2.13 -3.99 14.09
C PRO A 225 -2.14 -2.47 14.04
N GLN A 226 -2.25 -1.84 15.19
CA GLN A 226 -2.17 -0.38 15.28
C GLN A 226 -0.71 0.08 15.13
N ASN A 227 -0.50 1.15 14.35
CA ASN A 227 0.81 1.77 14.17
C ASN A 227 1.91 0.85 13.61
N VAL A 228 1.53 -0.18 12.85
CA VAL A 228 2.44 -1.08 12.12
C VAL A 228 2.24 -0.86 10.63
N ASN A 229 2.97 0.09 10.09
CA ASN A 229 2.92 0.48 8.69
C ASN A 229 4.31 0.32 8.08
N PHE A 230 4.37 0.25 6.75
CA PHE A 230 5.62 -0.04 6.06
C PHE A 230 5.88 0.95 4.92
N ALA A 231 7.16 1.12 4.64
CA ALA A 231 7.65 1.89 3.50
C ALA A 231 8.83 1.18 2.84
N ILE A 232 8.93 1.24 1.53
CA ILE A 232 10.12 0.85 0.78
C ILE A 232 11.22 1.85 1.14
N ARG A 233 12.42 1.34 1.46
CA ARG A 233 13.55 2.19 1.83
C ARG A 233 13.96 3.10 0.68
N GLY A 234 14.36 4.33 1.02
CA GLY A 234 14.82 5.31 0.04
C GLY A 234 16.02 4.83 -0.79
N GLU A 235 16.90 4.02 -0.20
CA GLU A 235 18.07 3.46 -0.91
C GLU A 235 17.61 2.49 -2.02
N VAL A 236 16.62 1.65 -1.77
CA VAL A 236 16.03 0.72 -2.76
C VAL A 236 15.37 1.53 -3.89
N THR A 237 14.63 2.55 -3.52
CA THR A 237 13.97 3.46 -4.45
C THR A 237 14.98 4.17 -5.36
N GLN A 238 16.08 4.69 -4.80
CA GLN A 238 17.12 5.38 -5.56
C GLN A 238 17.84 4.44 -6.54
N ILE A 239 18.09 3.18 -6.14
CA ILE A 239 18.65 2.16 -7.04
C ILE A 239 17.69 1.89 -8.21
N PHE A 240 16.39 1.77 -7.94
CA PHE A 240 15.38 1.56 -8.96
C PHE A 240 15.34 2.71 -9.98
N LEU A 241 15.38 3.97 -9.51
CA LEU A 241 15.37 5.16 -10.36
C LEU A 241 16.67 5.28 -11.18
N ALA A 242 17.82 5.08 -10.53
CA ALA A 242 19.13 5.13 -11.20
C ALA A 242 19.26 4.07 -12.31
N ALA A 243 18.76 2.85 -12.09
CA ALA A 243 18.75 1.78 -13.10
C ALA A 243 17.91 2.12 -14.35
N ARG A 244 17.03 3.15 -14.26
CA ARG A 244 16.20 3.65 -15.36
C ARG A 244 16.66 4.99 -15.92
N GLY A 245 17.82 5.46 -15.49
CA GLY A 245 18.41 6.72 -15.93
C GLY A 245 17.70 7.97 -15.38
N ILE A 246 16.82 7.81 -14.39
CA ILE A 246 16.14 8.94 -13.74
C ILE A 246 17.12 9.65 -12.81
N LYS A 247 17.33 10.93 -13.06
CA LYS A 247 18.21 11.76 -12.24
C LYS A 247 17.41 12.45 -11.16
N ILE A 248 17.64 12.06 -9.93
CA ILE A 248 17.00 12.66 -8.75
C ILE A 248 17.96 13.62 -8.05
N THR A 249 17.39 14.60 -7.36
CA THR A 249 18.17 15.47 -6.47
C THR A 249 18.31 14.79 -5.12
N THR A 250 19.56 14.64 -4.66
CA THR A 250 19.86 14.10 -3.34
C THR A 250 20.53 15.14 -2.46
N GLY A 251 20.26 15.08 -1.16
CA GLY A 251 20.83 15.98 -0.20
C GLY A 251 21.20 15.32 1.13
N ARG A 252 22.06 15.97 1.90
CA ARG A 252 22.31 15.62 3.29
C ARG A 252 21.21 16.20 4.17
N ARG A 253 20.97 15.56 5.32
CA ARG A 253 20.06 16.05 6.35
C ARG A 253 20.38 17.50 6.69
N ARG A 254 19.33 18.33 6.72
CA ARG A 254 19.39 19.77 7.03
C ARG A 254 18.83 20.02 8.43
N GLN A 255 18.69 21.29 8.79
CA GLN A 255 17.99 21.72 10.01
C GLN A 255 16.58 21.15 10.04
N PRO A 256 16.09 20.68 11.20
CA PRO A 256 14.74 20.18 11.35
C PRO A 256 13.69 21.24 11.00
N LEU A 257 12.69 20.83 10.24
CA LEU A 257 11.49 21.59 9.91
C LEU A 257 10.38 21.26 10.91
N SER A 258 9.43 22.18 11.09
CA SER A 258 8.19 21.86 11.79
C SER A 258 7.35 20.88 10.98
N THR A 259 6.40 20.18 11.63
CA THR A 259 5.46 19.26 10.94
C THR A 259 4.68 19.96 9.83
N GLU A 260 4.28 21.23 10.05
CA GLU A 260 3.63 22.07 9.06
C GLU A 260 4.53 22.31 7.83
N GLN A 261 5.80 22.63 8.07
CA GLN A 261 6.79 22.84 7.00
C GLN A 261 7.08 21.55 6.22
N ILE A 262 7.20 20.40 6.92
CA ILE A 262 7.36 19.10 6.28
C ILE A 262 6.15 18.80 5.39
N ALA A 263 4.92 19.04 5.87
CA ALA A 263 3.71 18.86 5.08
C ALA A 263 3.73 19.78 3.84
N ALA A 264 4.08 21.05 4.00
CA ALA A 264 4.15 22.01 2.89
C ALA A 264 5.18 21.62 1.82
N VAL A 265 6.35 21.07 2.23
CA VAL A 265 7.36 20.55 1.32
C VAL A 265 6.84 19.31 0.58
N GLY A 266 6.26 18.35 1.31
CA GLY A 266 5.76 17.11 0.71
C GLY A 266 4.59 17.31 -0.25
N LEU A 267 3.72 18.28 0.04
CA LEU A 267 2.59 18.62 -0.83
C LEU A 267 3.02 19.07 -2.23
N LYS A 268 4.17 19.70 -2.36
CA LYS A 268 4.68 20.20 -3.65
C LYS A 268 5.06 19.08 -4.62
N SER A 269 5.49 17.94 -4.09
CA SER A 269 5.95 16.79 -4.89
C SER A 269 4.97 15.62 -4.87
N THR A 270 3.90 15.65 -4.06
CA THR A 270 2.96 14.53 -3.94
C THR A 270 1.78 14.69 -4.89
N VAL A 271 1.48 13.64 -5.64
CA VAL A 271 0.40 13.59 -6.62
C VAL A 271 -0.54 12.43 -6.34
N PHE A 272 -1.78 12.55 -6.81
CA PHE A 272 -2.75 11.47 -6.85
C PHE A 272 -2.55 10.65 -8.12
N VAL A 273 -2.48 9.34 -8.01
CA VAL A 273 -2.37 8.39 -9.12
C VAL A 273 -3.67 7.60 -9.20
N GLN A 274 -4.26 7.53 -10.38
CA GLN A 274 -5.47 6.77 -10.64
C GLN A 274 -5.26 5.81 -11.79
N CYS A 275 -5.56 4.54 -11.54
CA CYS A 275 -5.59 3.46 -12.51
C CYS A 275 -7.05 3.19 -12.91
N SER A 276 -7.34 3.19 -14.19
CA SER A 276 -8.60 2.73 -14.73
C SER A 276 -8.39 1.41 -15.46
N ALA A 277 -9.25 0.46 -15.15
CA ALA A 277 -9.21 -0.88 -15.74
C ALA A 277 -10.18 -1.03 -16.91
N GLU A 278 -10.94 0.02 -17.25
CA GLU A 278 -11.88 0.11 -18.40
C GLU A 278 -11.25 0.83 -19.58
#